data_4cc64022c3f3d1406cd05564b407af33
#
_entry.id   4cc64022c3f3d1406cd05564b407af33
#
_cell.length_a   1.000
_cell.length_b   1.000
_cell.length_c   1.000
_cell.angle_alpha   90.00
_cell.angle_beta   90.00
_cell.angle_gamma   90.00
#
_symmetry.space_group_name_H-M   'P 1'
#
loop_
_entity.id
_entity.type
_entity.pdbx_description
1 polymer ?
#
loop_
_entity_poly.entity_id
_entity_poly.type
_entity_poly.pdbx_seq_one_letter_code
_entity_poly.pdbx_strand_id
1 'polypeptide(L)'
;MSVITPINTVLCPSARAGLAAIWAVPCNEVIEIIIDPLLHMVSNVILNVGVEWQRIEFEPGTAYLMQEKLIAKGYTEYVKQTIYFEEYGLSPTMRNALEDLNGNCCMNVIAEDEAGNYHYCGISVRDESELNDNLRTADGTSETGADPQTDVAKYTETLACVCDFYALITIDPIDFNPLFWTKPDDEFWTIKGN
;
A
#
# COMPACT_ATOMS: atom_id res chain seq x y z
N MET A 1 -25.45 -0.81 -21.66
CA MET A 1 -24.60 -1.90 -22.19
C MET A 1 -23.25 -1.75 -21.51
N SER A 2 -22.84 -2.75 -20.73
CA SER A 2 -21.50 -2.76 -20.13
C SER A 2 -20.49 -3.09 -21.22
N VAL A 3 -19.64 -2.16 -21.57
CA VAL A 3 -18.54 -2.39 -22.52
C VAL A 3 -17.38 -2.99 -21.75
N ILE A 4 -17.10 -4.25 -21.98
CA ILE A 4 -15.89 -4.89 -21.46
C ILE A 4 -14.71 -4.34 -22.25
N THR A 5 -13.83 -3.61 -21.58
CA THR A 5 -12.59 -3.13 -22.19
C THR A 5 -11.70 -4.33 -22.54
N PRO A 6 -11.23 -4.47 -23.79
CA PRO A 6 -10.35 -5.57 -24.15
C PRO A 6 -9.06 -5.50 -23.37
N ILE A 7 -8.71 -6.58 -22.67
CA ILE A 7 -7.44 -6.72 -21.99
C ILE A 7 -6.39 -7.04 -23.05
N ASN A 8 -5.57 -6.06 -23.40
CA ASN A 8 -4.38 -6.31 -24.21
C ASN A 8 -3.34 -6.98 -23.30
N THR A 9 -3.20 -8.28 -23.43
CA THR A 9 -2.09 -9.01 -22.81
C THR A 9 -0.77 -8.57 -23.45
N VAL A 10 -0.14 -7.58 -22.84
CA VAL A 10 1.27 -7.34 -23.11
C VAL A 10 2.01 -8.47 -22.40
N LEU A 11 2.53 -9.40 -23.17
CA LEU A 11 3.47 -10.39 -22.67
C LEU A 11 4.74 -9.64 -22.26
N CYS A 12 4.82 -9.25 -20.99
CA CYS A 12 6.04 -8.74 -20.40
C CYS A 12 6.81 -9.93 -19.81
N PRO A 13 7.81 -10.46 -20.52
CA PRO A 13 8.59 -11.61 -20.01
C PRO A 13 9.48 -11.25 -18.82
N SER A 14 9.48 -10.00 -18.39
CA SER A 14 10.29 -9.48 -17.29
C SER A 14 9.46 -9.13 -16.04
N ALA A 15 8.17 -9.44 -15.98
CA ALA A 15 7.38 -9.24 -14.77
C ALA A 15 7.94 -10.12 -13.65
N ARG A 16 8.70 -9.53 -12.75
CA ARG A 16 9.15 -10.19 -11.52
C ARG A 16 7.98 -10.21 -10.55
N ALA A 17 7.82 -11.32 -9.86
CA ALA A 17 6.83 -11.44 -8.81
C ALA A 17 7.41 -10.94 -7.49
N GLY A 18 6.58 -10.25 -6.69
CA GLY A 18 6.94 -9.78 -5.36
C GLY A 18 6.95 -8.26 -5.25
N LEU A 19 7.22 -7.81 -4.04
CA LEU A 19 7.42 -6.41 -3.72
C LEU A 19 8.90 -6.11 -3.52
N ALA A 20 9.35 -4.97 -4.05
CA ALA A 20 10.68 -4.44 -3.81
C ALA A 20 10.73 -3.60 -2.54
N ALA A 21 9.65 -2.85 -2.26
CA ALA A 21 9.55 -2.00 -1.08
C ALA A 21 8.08 -1.67 -0.75
N ILE A 22 7.88 -1.11 0.43
CA ILE A 22 6.69 -0.33 0.74
C ILE A 22 7.10 1.09 1.14
N TRP A 23 6.22 2.03 0.82
CA TRP A 23 6.28 3.41 1.28
C TRP A 23 5.11 3.61 2.24
N ALA A 24 5.40 3.97 3.48
CA ALA A 24 4.38 4.09 4.52
C ALA A 24 4.41 5.47 5.17
N VAL A 25 3.23 5.94 5.57
CA VAL A 25 3.06 7.16 6.35
C VAL A 25 1.83 7.01 7.24
N PRO A 26 1.83 7.51 8.49
CA PRO A 26 0.64 7.49 9.36
C PRO A 26 -0.54 8.24 8.72
N CYS A 27 -1.75 7.77 8.94
CA CYS A 27 -2.95 8.34 8.33
C CYS A 27 -3.21 9.81 8.68
N ASN A 28 -2.90 10.19 9.91
CA ASN A 28 -3.05 11.57 10.39
C ASN A 28 -2.07 12.56 9.74
N GLU A 29 -1.08 12.05 9.01
CA GLU A 29 -0.11 12.86 8.30
C GLU A 29 -0.49 13.12 6.83
N VAL A 30 -1.54 12.48 6.35
CA VAL A 30 -2.07 12.70 4.99
C VAL A 30 -3.18 13.74 5.05
N ILE A 31 -3.00 14.84 4.32
CA ILE A 31 -4.00 15.91 4.20
C ILE A 31 -4.99 15.58 3.08
N GLU A 32 -4.49 15.11 1.94
CA GLU A 32 -5.30 14.93 0.74
C GLU A 32 -4.69 13.89 -0.18
N ILE A 33 -5.54 13.06 -0.79
CA ILE A 33 -5.16 12.11 -1.84
C ILE A 33 -5.88 12.52 -3.12
N ILE A 34 -5.12 12.71 -4.19
CA ILE A 34 -5.65 13.18 -5.46
C ILE A 34 -5.70 12.04 -6.45
N ILE A 35 -6.90 11.71 -6.89
CA ILE A 35 -7.16 10.59 -7.81
C ILE A 35 -7.59 11.16 -9.16
N ASP A 36 -6.92 10.73 -10.24
CA ASP A 36 -7.35 10.99 -11.61
C ASP A 36 -8.55 10.07 -11.95
N PRO A 37 -9.75 10.62 -12.18
CA PRO A 37 -10.94 9.83 -12.43
C PRO A 37 -10.95 9.14 -13.80
N LEU A 38 -10.15 9.64 -14.75
CA LEU A 38 -10.06 9.06 -16.10
C LEU A 38 -9.10 7.87 -16.13
N LEU A 39 -7.99 7.99 -15.44
CA LEU A 39 -6.95 6.98 -15.40
C LEU A 39 -7.13 6.01 -14.23
N HIS A 40 -8.02 6.31 -13.28
CA HIS A 40 -8.19 5.55 -12.04
C HIS A 40 -6.86 5.30 -11.32
N MET A 41 -6.05 6.36 -11.22
CA MET A 41 -4.75 6.31 -10.57
C MET A 41 -4.60 7.45 -9.54
N VAL A 42 -3.78 7.23 -8.53
CA VAL A 42 -3.39 8.28 -7.58
C VAL A 42 -2.33 9.15 -8.25
N SER A 43 -2.65 10.40 -8.45
CA SER A 43 -1.75 11.36 -9.12
C SER A 43 -0.92 12.18 -8.13
N ASN A 44 -1.37 12.33 -6.89
CA ASN A 44 -0.61 13.00 -5.83
C ASN A 44 -1.14 12.64 -4.44
N VAL A 45 -0.30 12.78 -3.43
CA VAL A 45 -0.67 12.69 -2.00
C VAL A 45 -0.02 13.87 -1.29
N ILE A 46 -0.83 14.67 -0.63
CA ILE A 46 -0.38 15.84 0.10
C ILE A 46 -0.23 15.45 1.58
N LEU A 47 0.99 15.58 2.08
CA LEU A 47 1.35 15.31 3.45
C LEU A 47 1.44 16.60 4.29
N ASN A 48 1.40 16.46 5.61
CA ASN A 48 1.71 17.55 6.53
C ASN A 48 3.13 18.06 6.31
N VAL A 49 3.36 19.33 6.62
CA VAL A 49 4.67 19.98 6.41
C VAL A 49 5.76 19.28 7.24
N GLY A 50 6.81 18.86 6.54
CA GLY A 50 7.96 18.19 7.16
C GLY A 50 7.81 16.69 7.33
N VAL A 51 6.71 16.12 6.85
CA VAL A 51 6.50 14.66 6.81
C VAL A 51 6.95 14.12 5.46
N GLU A 52 7.62 12.98 5.48
CA GLU A 52 8.09 12.27 4.31
C GLU A 52 7.65 10.81 4.37
N TRP A 53 7.46 10.21 3.20
CA TRP A 53 7.22 8.78 3.10
C TRP A 53 8.41 8.00 3.63
N GLN A 54 8.14 7.02 4.49
CA GLN A 54 9.14 6.09 5.00
C GLN A 54 9.19 4.88 4.08
N ARG A 55 10.35 4.63 3.47
CA ARG A 55 10.57 3.50 2.58
C ARG A 55 11.16 2.33 3.35
N ILE A 56 10.51 1.17 3.24
CA ILE A 56 11.00 -0.12 3.75
C ILE A 56 11.28 -1.00 2.55
N GLU A 57 12.54 -1.35 2.33
CA GLU A 57 12.99 -2.21 1.23
C GLU A 57 12.94 -3.67 1.65
N PHE A 58 12.67 -4.55 0.70
CA PHE A 58 12.62 -6.00 0.90
C PHE A 58 13.67 -6.72 0.05
N GLU A 59 14.13 -7.85 0.56
CA GLU A 59 14.89 -8.78 -0.27
C GLU A 59 13.96 -9.43 -1.32
N PRO A 60 14.44 -9.70 -2.55
CA PRO A 60 13.64 -10.31 -3.59
C PRO A 60 12.99 -11.63 -3.14
N GLY A 61 11.67 -11.71 -3.29
CA GLY A 61 10.90 -12.90 -2.94
C GLY A 61 10.46 -13.00 -1.48
N THR A 62 10.75 -12.02 -0.64
CA THR A 62 10.35 -12.01 0.77
C THR A 62 9.05 -11.27 1.05
N ALA A 63 8.54 -10.52 0.09
CA ALA A 63 7.34 -9.72 0.24
C ALA A 63 6.39 -9.84 -0.96
N TYR A 64 5.08 -9.73 -0.69
CA TYR A 64 4.06 -9.71 -1.73
C TYR A 64 2.80 -8.95 -1.31
N LEU A 65 2.08 -8.43 -2.31
CA LEU A 65 0.74 -7.87 -2.17
C LEU A 65 -0.28 -8.88 -2.69
N MET A 66 -1.22 -9.27 -1.82
CA MET A 66 -2.37 -10.10 -2.18
C MET A 66 -3.65 -9.27 -2.12
N GLN A 67 -4.50 -9.42 -3.13
CA GLN A 67 -5.77 -8.72 -3.23
C GLN A 67 -6.89 -9.71 -3.52
N GLU A 68 -7.80 -9.86 -2.58
CA GLU A 68 -8.91 -10.82 -2.64
C GLU A 68 -10.24 -10.11 -2.68
N LYS A 69 -11.08 -10.45 -3.67
CA LYS A 69 -12.45 -9.96 -3.73
C LYS A 69 -13.32 -10.72 -2.72
N LEU A 70 -13.96 -9.99 -1.84
CA LEU A 70 -14.89 -10.49 -0.85
C LEU A 70 -16.33 -10.10 -1.21
N ILE A 71 -17.28 -11.00 -0.98
CA ILE A 71 -18.71 -10.73 -1.17
C ILE A 71 -19.39 -10.83 0.19
N ALA A 72 -19.88 -9.70 0.71
CA ALA A 72 -20.62 -9.66 1.95
C ALA A 72 -22.11 -10.07 1.74
N LYS A 73 -22.80 -10.42 2.81
CA LYS A 73 -24.25 -10.64 2.80
C LYS A 73 -24.95 -9.38 2.27
N GLY A 74 -25.68 -9.52 1.16
CA GLY A 74 -26.37 -8.40 0.52
C GLY A 74 -25.74 -7.95 -0.80
N TYR A 75 -24.77 -8.71 -1.33
CA TYR A 75 -24.09 -8.45 -2.60
C TYR A 75 -23.18 -7.23 -2.63
N THR A 76 -22.80 -6.68 -1.47
CA THR A 76 -21.77 -5.65 -1.40
C THR A 76 -20.41 -6.31 -1.63
N GLU A 77 -19.69 -5.82 -2.61
CA GLU A 77 -18.34 -6.29 -2.95
C GLU A 77 -17.30 -5.46 -2.20
N TYR A 78 -16.29 -6.12 -1.70
CA TYR A 78 -15.13 -5.53 -1.03
C TYR A 78 -13.86 -6.18 -1.56
N VAL A 79 -12.73 -5.50 -1.39
CA VAL A 79 -11.42 -6.05 -1.66
C VAL A 79 -10.61 -6.07 -0.39
N LYS A 80 -10.19 -7.26 0.05
CA LYS A 80 -9.19 -7.41 1.08
C LYS A 80 -7.82 -7.25 0.43
N GLN A 81 -7.05 -6.31 0.92
CA GLN A 81 -5.66 -6.12 0.53
C GLN A 81 -4.78 -6.55 1.69
N THR A 82 -3.77 -7.35 1.39
CA THR A 82 -2.84 -7.89 2.38
C THR A 82 -1.43 -7.77 1.84
N ILE A 83 -0.56 -7.08 2.56
CA ILE A 83 0.87 -7.02 2.33
C ILE A 83 1.51 -7.94 3.35
N TYR A 84 2.25 -8.92 2.87
CA TYR A 84 3.03 -9.85 3.66
C TYR A 84 4.50 -9.61 3.37
N PHE A 85 5.32 -9.60 4.39
CA PHE A 85 6.77 -9.56 4.22
C PHE A 85 7.53 -10.28 5.34
N GLU A 86 8.71 -10.73 4.98
CA GLU A 86 9.67 -11.35 5.88
C GLU A 86 10.97 -10.55 5.85
N GLU A 87 11.51 -10.28 7.03
CA GLU A 87 12.80 -9.64 7.21
C GLU A 87 13.77 -10.55 7.94
N TYR A 88 14.89 -10.83 7.32
CA TYR A 88 15.91 -11.69 7.87
C TYR A 88 16.90 -10.93 8.75
N GLY A 89 17.31 -11.59 9.83
CA GLY A 89 18.25 -11.02 10.80
C GLY A 89 17.57 -10.17 11.86
N LEU A 90 17.60 -10.66 13.09
CA LEU A 90 17.01 -9.98 14.26
C LEU A 90 17.93 -8.84 14.72
N SER A 91 17.82 -7.67 14.10
CA SER A 91 18.57 -6.48 14.52
C SER A 91 17.73 -5.57 15.41
N PRO A 92 18.33 -4.83 16.37
CA PRO A 92 17.61 -3.85 17.18
C PRO A 92 16.98 -2.73 16.34
N THR A 93 17.62 -2.33 15.25
CA THR A 93 17.12 -1.29 14.34
C THR A 93 15.87 -1.76 13.62
N MET A 94 15.88 -2.99 13.10
CA MET A 94 14.72 -3.59 12.45
C MET A 94 13.57 -3.74 13.42
N ARG A 95 13.84 -4.28 14.62
CA ARG A 95 12.83 -4.44 15.66
C ARG A 95 12.16 -3.10 16.01
N ASN A 96 12.92 -2.04 16.16
CA ASN A 96 12.37 -0.72 16.48
C ASN A 96 11.52 -0.19 15.33
N ALA A 97 11.95 -0.37 14.06
CA ALA A 97 11.16 0.02 12.90
C ALA A 97 9.82 -0.73 12.82
N LEU A 98 9.81 -2.03 13.13
CA LEU A 98 8.59 -2.83 13.18
C LEU A 98 7.70 -2.46 14.38
N GLU A 99 8.27 -2.15 15.55
CA GLU A 99 7.53 -1.64 16.70
C GLU A 99 6.88 -0.29 16.38
N ASP A 100 7.56 0.60 15.67
CA ASP A 100 7.01 1.87 15.19
C ASP A 100 5.88 1.65 14.17
N LEU A 101 6.07 0.72 13.24
CA LEU A 101 5.04 0.32 12.27
C LEU A 101 3.79 -0.22 12.99
N ASN A 102 3.98 -1.13 13.95
CA ASN A 102 2.91 -1.75 14.74
C ASN A 102 2.23 -0.77 15.71
N GLY A 103 2.93 0.25 16.17
CA GLY A 103 2.40 1.31 17.02
C GLY A 103 1.40 2.22 16.31
N ASN A 104 1.43 2.26 14.98
CA ASN A 104 0.51 3.04 14.18
C ASN A 104 -0.75 2.24 13.86
N CYS A 105 -1.86 2.61 14.45
CA CYS A 105 -3.15 1.94 14.23
C CYS A 105 -3.74 2.15 12.82
N CYS A 106 -3.12 3.00 12.00
CA CYS A 106 -3.59 3.39 10.69
C CYS A 106 -2.43 3.93 9.85
N MET A 107 -2.19 3.33 8.67
CA MET A 107 -1.15 3.74 7.75
C MET A 107 -1.65 3.82 6.32
N ASN A 108 -1.21 4.84 5.60
CA ASN A 108 -1.28 4.87 4.15
C ASN A 108 -0.05 4.16 3.61
N VAL A 109 -0.25 3.24 2.69
CA VAL A 109 0.83 2.42 2.15
C VAL A 109 0.80 2.40 0.64
N ILE A 110 1.95 2.60 0.02
CA ILE A 110 2.20 2.38 -1.40
C ILE A 110 3.13 1.19 -1.52
N ALA A 111 2.70 0.15 -2.22
CA ALA A 111 3.50 -1.04 -2.48
C ALA A 111 4.22 -0.88 -3.82
N GLU A 112 5.55 -0.93 -3.80
CA GLU A 112 6.42 -0.91 -4.97
C GLU A 112 6.71 -2.35 -5.40
N ASP A 113 6.30 -2.74 -6.61
CA ASP A 113 6.57 -4.07 -7.12
C ASP A 113 7.98 -4.17 -7.74
N GLU A 114 8.45 -5.40 -7.95
CA GLU A 114 9.75 -5.69 -8.58
C GLU A 114 9.87 -5.20 -10.04
N ALA A 115 8.78 -4.77 -10.65
CA ALA A 115 8.75 -4.19 -11.99
C ALA A 115 8.81 -2.65 -11.96
N GLY A 116 8.77 -2.04 -10.78
CA GLY A 116 8.80 -0.58 -10.59
C GLY A 116 7.43 0.08 -10.72
N ASN A 117 6.33 -0.66 -10.55
CA ASN A 117 5.02 -0.06 -10.45
C ASN A 117 4.66 0.17 -8.98
N TYR A 118 3.91 1.23 -8.74
CA TYR A 118 3.47 1.62 -7.42
C TYR A 118 1.97 1.41 -7.27
N HIS A 119 1.56 0.77 -6.18
CA HIS A 119 0.19 0.39 -5.87
C HIS A 119 -0.25 1.03 -4.56
N TYR A 120 -1.10 2.03 -4.62
CA TYR A 120 -1.66 2.67 -3.43
C TYR A 120 -2.75 1.78 -2.82
N CYS A 121 -2.54 1.35 -1.59
CA CYS A 121 -3.41 0.41 -0.88
C CYS A 121 -4.35 1.14 0.08
N GLY A 122 -5.54 0.57 0.34
CA GLY A 122 -6.44 1.00 1.40
C GLY A 122 -7.39 2.14 1.02
N ILE A 123 -7.64 2.37 -0.28
CA ILE A 123 -8.60 3.41 -0.71
C ILE A 123 -10.03 2.88 -0.60
N SER A 124 -10.87 3.60 0.14
CA SER A 124 -12.31 3.38 0.25
C SER A 124 -13.05 4.70 -0.01
N VAL A 125 -14.11 4.66 -0.83
CA VAL A 125 -14.90 5.84 -1.22
C VAL A 125 -16.35 5.65 -0.78
N ARG A 126 -16.57 5.30 0.50
CA ARG A 126 -17.93 5.03 1.00
C ARG A 126 -18.73 6.27 1.37
N ASP A 127 -18.06 7.31 1.78
CA ASP A 127 -18.68 8.59 2.13
C ASP A 127 -17.61 9.69 2.04
N GLU A 128 -17.99 10.90 1.69
CA GLU A 128 -17.06 12.03 1.62
C GLU A 128 -16.39 12.35 2.98
N SER A 129 -16.85 11.72 4.06
CA SER A 129 -16.36 11.89 5.42
C SER A 129 -15.59 10.70 6.00
N GLU A 130 -15.62 9.53 5.38
CA GLU A 130 -14.98 8.31 5.91
C GLU A 130 -14.01 7.69 4.89
N LEU A 131 -12.85 8.26 4.88
CA LEU A 131 -11.82 7.97 3.93
C LEU A 131 -10.74 7.12 4.56
N ASN A 132 -10.62 5.92 4.14
CA ASN A 132 -9.53 5.02 4.40
C ASN A 132 -9.83 3.93 5.44
N ASP A 133 -10.19 2.77 4.95
CA ASP A 133 -9.88 1.53 5.64
C ASP A 133 -8.37 1.22 5.46
N ASN A 134 -7.56 2.15 5.95
CA ASN A 134 -6.11 2.11 5.83
C ASN A 134 -5.50 0.83 6.40
N LEU A 135 -4.32 0.47 5.91
CA LEU A 135 -3.64 -0.73 6.37
C LEU A 135 -3.31 -0.65 7.85
N ARG A 136 -3.51 -1.79 8.52
CA ARG A 136 -3.15 -2.01 9.92
C ARG A 136 -2.34 -3.28 9.99
N THR A 137 -1.48 -3.38 10.97
CA THR A 137 -0.85 -4.65 11.30
C THR A 137 -1.94 -5.65 11.68
N ALA A 138 -1.99 -6.75 10.95
CA ALA A 138 -2.95 -7.83 11.17
C ALA A 138 -2.32 -8.96 11.97
N ASP A 139 -1.04 -9.24 11.76
CA ASP A 139 -0.26 -10.27 12.44
C ASP A 139 1.22 -9.96 12.31
N GLY A 140 2.00 -10.35 13.32
CA GLY A 140 3.45 -10.22 13.34
C GLY A 140 4.08 -11.28 14.21
N THR A 141 5.15 -11.90 13.73
CA THR A 141 5.92 -12.90 14.46
C THR A 141 7.41 -12.63 14.39
N SER A 142 8.14 -13.09 15.40
CA SER A 142 9.60 -13.06 15.46
C SER A 142 10.10 -14.45 15.79
N GLU A 143 10.97 -15.00 14.96
CA GLU A 143 11.51 -16.34 15.08
C GLU A 143 13.03 -16.32 15.11
N THR A 144 13.63 -17.04 16.06
CA THR A 144 15.11 -17.21 16.10
C THR A 144 15.57 -18.41 15.29
N GLY A 145 14.63 -19.25 14.82
CA GLY A 145 14.93 -20.55 14.22
C GLY A 145 15.29 -21.59 15.26
N ALA A 146 14.99 -22.85 14.97
CA ALA A 146 15.30 -23.99 15.86
C ALA A 146 16.55 -24.74 15.43
N ASP A 147 16.82 -24.79 14.13
CA ASP A 147 17.98 -25.48 13.55
C ASP A 147 18.97 -24.46 12.94
N PRO A 148 20.17 -24.29 13.51
CA PRO A 148 21.15 -23.32 13.01
C PRO A 148 21.72 -23.67 11.63
N GLN A 149 21.41 -24.84 11.06
CA GLN A 149 21.84 -25.24 9.73
C GLN A 149 20.82 -24.97 8.64
N THR A 150 19.53 -24.91 9.00
CA THR A 150 18.42 -24.79 8.04
C THR A 150 17.55 -23.57 8.28
N ASP A 151 17.49 -23.08 9.52
CA ASP A 151 16.59 -22.01 9.91
C ASP A 151 17.33 -20.68 9.94
N VAL A 152 16.66 -19.65 9.47
CA VAL A 152 17.15 -18.27 9.55
C VAL A 152 16.24 -17.48 10.50
N ALA A 153 16.86 -16.73 11.39
CA ALA A 153 16.12 -15.84 12.28
C ALA A 153 15.47 -14.73 11.47
N LYS A 154 14.16 -14.54 11.67
CA LYS A 154 13.35 -13.59 10.88
C LYS A 154 12.24 -12.94 11.68
N TYR A 155 11.79 -11.80 11.18
CA TYR A 155 10.49 -11.23 11.47
C TYR A 155 9.55 -11.52 10.29
N THR A 156 8.29 -11.76 10.60
CA THR A 156 7.22 -11.89 9.62
C THR A 156 6.13 -10.91 10.00
N GLU A 157 5.73 -10.07 9.07
CA GLU A 157 4.68 -9.06 9.29
C GLU A 157 3.61 -9.14 8.22
N THR A 158 2.38 -8.82 8.63
CA THR A 158 1.22 -8.77 7.74
C THR A 158 0.45 -7.48 7.99
N LEU A 159 0.37 -6.64 6.97
CA LEU A 159 -0.49 -5.47 6.96
C LEU A 159 -1.74 -5.77 6.15
N ALA A 160 -2.91 -5.44 6.67
CA ALA A 160 -4.17 -5.73 5.98
C ALA A 160 -5.19 -4.61 6.13
N CYS A 161 -6.04 -4.48 5.11
CA CYS A 161 -7.24 -3.66 5.12
C CYS A 161 -8.36 -4.32 4.31
N VAL A 162 -9.57 -3.81 4.45
CA VAL A 162 -10.72 -4.13 3.61
C VAL A 162 -11.23 -2.83 3.02
N CYS A 163 -11.23 -2.71 1.72
CA CYS A 163 -11.55 -1.48 0.99
C CYS A 163 -12.49 -1.77 -0.20
N ASP A 164 -12.93 -0.72 -0.89
CA ASP A 164 -13.89 -0.86 -1.98
C ASP A 164 -13.22 -1.24 -3.31
N PHE A 165 -11.92 -0.99 -3.45
CA PHE A 165 -11.19 -1.15 -4.71
C PHE A 165 -9.93 -2.00 -4.54
N TYR A 166 -9.47 -2.56 -5.67
CA TYR A 166 -8.08 -2.99 -5.79
C TYR A 166 -7.14 -1.81 -5.61
N ALA A 167 -5.91 -2.06 -5.18
CA ALA A 167 -4.90 -1.02 -5.04
C ALA A 167 -4.77 -0.23 -6.34
N LEU A 168 -4.85 1.09 -6.23
CA LEU A 168 -4.76 1.96 -7.40
C LEU A 168 -3.29 2.16 -7.79
N ILE A 169 -3.04 2.18 -9.09
CA ILE A 169 -1.71 2.57 -9.59
C ILE A 169 -1.44 4.03 -9.19
N THR A 170 -0.22 4.33 -8.82
CA THR A 170 0.22 5.68 -8.48
C THR A 170 1.55 6.00 -9.17
N ILE A 171 1.90 7.25 -9.23
CA ILE A 171 3.25 7.68 -9.60
C ILE A 171 4.23 7.42 -8.45
N ASP A 172 5.52 7.53 -8.70
CA ASP A 172 6.55 7.40 -7.67
C ASP A 172 6.29 8.38 -6.51
N PRO A 173 6.21 7.91 -5.25
CA PRO A 173 6.00 8.78 -4.09
C PRO A 173 7.06 9.88 -3.93
N ILE A 174 8.27 9.71 -4.47
CA ILE A 174 9.32 10.72 -4.48
C ILE A 174 8.92 11.92 -5.37
N ASP A 175 8.17 11.65 -6.44
CA ASP A 175 7.71 12.67 -7.38
C ASP A 175 6.48 13.44 -6.89
N PHE A 176 5.88 13.05 -5.77
CA PHE A 176 4.78 13.79 -5.16
C PHE A 176 5.29 15.15 -4.67
N ASN A 177 4.85 16.20 -5.33
CA ASN A 177 5.27 17.57 -4.99
C ASN A 177 4.08 18.43 -4.56
N PRO A 178 3.87 18.65 -3.26
CA PRO A 178 2.76 19.45 -2.75
C PRO A 178 2.81 20.92 -3.14
N LEU A 179 3.99 21.45 -3.52
CA LEU A 179 4.18 22.88 -3.77
C LEU A 179 3.85 23.32 -5.22
N PHE A 180 3.82 22.39 -6.17
CA PHE A 180 3.62 22.72 -7.59
C PHE A 180 2.32 22.19 -8.17
N TRP A 181 1.50 21.54 -7.37
CA TRP A 181 0.25 21.00 -7.84
C TRP A 181 -0.84 22.08 -7.77
N THR A 182 -1.15 22.67 -8.91
CA THR A 182 -2.35 23.50 -9.06
C THR A 182 -3.49 22.56 -9.43
N LYS A 183 -4.51 22.48 -8.55
CA LYS A 183 -5.74 21.73 -8.81
C LYS A 183 -6.24 22.08 -10.21
N PRO A 184 -6.32 21.14 -11.16
CA PRO A 184 -7.01 21.39 -12.41
C PRO A 184 -8.48 21.62 -12.10
N ASP A 185 -9.07 22.63 -12.70
CA ASP A 185 -10.45 23.00 -12.47
C ASP A 185 -11.38 21.81 -12.71
N ASP A 186 -12.12 21.43 -11.67
CA ASP A 186 -13.37 20.65 -11.64
C ASP A 186 -13.40 19.18 -12.06
N GLU A 187 -12.28 18.48 -12.38
CA GLU A 187 -12.34 17.09 -12.84
C GLU A 187 -11.70 16.04 -11.92
N PHE A 188 -11.20 16.41 -10.74
CA PHE A 188 -10.50 15.49 -9.85
C PHE A 188 -11.29 15.17 -8.58
N TRP A 189 -11.32 13.89 -8.25
CA TRP A 189 -11.81 13.43 -6.97
C TRP A 189 -10.74 13.64 -5.91
N THR A 190 -11.12 14.36 -4.88
CA THR A 190 -10.23 14.67 -3.77
C THR A 190 -10.68 13.91 -2.55
N ILE A 191 -9.79 13.11 -2.01
CA ILE A 191 -10.00 12.40 -0.75
C ILE A 191 -9.31 13.22 0.35
N LYS A 192 -10.06 13.78 1.29
CA LYS A 192 -9.48 14.50 2.43
C LYS A 192 -9.10 13.50 3.51
N GLY A 193 -7.86 13.58 3.97
CA GLY A 193 -7.41 12.88 5.15
C GLY A 193 -8.09 13.41 6.41
N ASN A 194 -8.29 12.54 7.38
CA ASN A 194 -8.79 12.91 8.72
C ASN A 194 -7.67 13.41 9.59
#